data_c1f64abe426720e9ed79b1d540bc8890
#
_entry.id   c1f64abe426720e9ed79b1d540bc8890
#
_cell.length_a   1.000
_cell.length_b   1.000
_cell.length_c   1.000
_cell.angle_alpha   90.00
_cell.angle_beta   90.00
_cell.angle_gamma   90.00
#
_symmetry.space_group_name_H-M   'P 1'
#
loop_
_entity.id
_entity.type
_entity.pdbx_description
1 polymer ?
#
loop_
_entity_poly.entity_id
_entity_poly.type
_entity_poly.pdbx_seq_one_letter_code
_entity_poly.pdbx_strand_id
1 'polypeptide(L)'
;MSTDEDTRQHGAWFSMPFPINVDNLFTFKDQCEQASGALHTADGDTVRASSIVGQQEALLVDPCQHDLQIASAVCEEISNDLKALTNAVSELAWSMKSVREEYKGIAQTARDCGLLVDGDTVILFDEDVEDCAHSFEELRAQAQVQRLNYER
;
A
#
# COMPACT_ATOMS: atom_id res chain seq x y z
N MET A 1 -7.42 -33.89 1.34
CA MET A 1 -8.71 -33.32 1.73
C MET A 1 -8.61 -31.82 1.76
N SER A 2 -9.46 -31.13 1.04
CA SER A 2 -9.40 -29.67 1.12
C SER A 2 -10.02 -29.20 2.44
N THR A 3 -9.38 -28.25 3.08
CA THR A 3 -9.82 -27.63 4.33
C THR A 3 -11.25 -27.09 4.23
N ASP A 4 -11.61 -26.60 3.04
CA ASP A 4 -12.92 -26.02 2.76
C ASP A 4 -14.05 -27.05 2.83
N GLU A 5 -13.80 -28.25 2.36
CA GLU A 5 -14.80 -29.31 2.34
C GLU A 5 -15.06 -29.85 3.75
N ASP A 6 -14.00 -30.03 4.53
CA ASP A 6 -14.11 -30.43 5.93
C ASP A 6 -14.81 -29.36 6.77
N THR A 7 -14.51 -28.11 6.55
CA THR A 7 -15.08 -26.98 7.28
C THR A 7 -16.58 -26.87 7.04
N ARG A 8 -17.04 -27.11 5.81
CA ARG A 8 -18.46 -27.07 5.46
C ARG A 8 -19.28 -28.20 6.11
N GLN A 9 -18.63 -29.32 6.42
CA GLN A 9 -19.27 -30.46 7.06
C GLN A 9 -19.39 -30.31 8.59
N HIS A 10 -18.53 -29.48 9.21
CA HIS A 10 -18.36 -29.40 10.65
C HIS A 10 -18.75 -28.10 11.31
N GLY A 11 -19.32 -27.14 10.55
CA GLY A 11 -19.77 -25.89 11.12
C GLY A 11 -19.57 -24.69 10.20
N ALA A 12 -19.56 -23.50 10.77
CA ALA A 12 -19.38 -22.24 10.05
C ALA A 12 -17.89 -21.89 9.93
N TRP A 13 -17.55 -21.12 8.91
CA TRP A 13 -16.19 -20.62 8.71
C TRP A 13 -16.23 -19.27 8.01
N PHE A 14 -15.16 -18.50 8.18
CA PHE A 14 -14.91 -17.32 7.37
C PHE A 14 -13.42 -17.21 7.06
N SER A 15 -13.08 -16.54 5.96
CA SER A 15 -11.69 -16.33 5.55
C SER A 15 -11.33 -14.84 5.56
N MET A 16 -10.03 -14.60 5.70
CA MET A 16 -9.44 -13.27 5.72
C MET A 16 -8.36 -13.18 4.65
N PRO A 17 -8.75 -13.28 3.34
CA PRO A 17 -7.75 -13.27 2.27
C PRO A 17 -7.00 -11.94 2.22
N PHE A 18 -5.68 -12.01 2.16
CA PHE A 18 -4.84 -10.83 2.08
C PHE A 18 -3.65 -11.10 1.14
N PRO A 19 -3.87 -11.02 -0.19
CA PRO A 19 -2.83 -11.35 -1.17
C PRO A 19 -1.80 -10.24 -1.40
N ILE A 20 -1.93 -9.10 -0.71
CA ILE A 20 -1.05 -7.94 -0.91
C ILE A 20 0.21 -8.07 -0.05
N ASN A 21 1.37 -7.82 -0.66
CA ASN A 21 2.62 -7.66 0.04
C ASN A 21 2.81 -6.19 0.42
N VAL A 22 2.53 -5.87 1.69
CA VAL A 22 2.62 -4.50 2.22
C VAL A 22 4.05 -3.97 2.15
N ASP A 23 5.05 -4.84 2.38
CA ASP A 23 6.46 -4.43 2.34
C ASP A 23 6.87 -3.98 0.94
N ASN A 24 6.35 -4.63 -0.11
CA ASN A 24 6.57 -4.19 -1.49
C ASN A 24 5.95 -2.82 -1.77
N LEU A 25 4.80 -2.50 -1.17
CA LEU A 25 4.19 -1.18 -1.31
C LEU A 25 5.07 -0.10 -0.68
N PHE A 26 5.61 -0.34 0.51
CA PHE A 26 6.54 0.59 1.15
C PHE A 26 7.84 0.73 0.38
N THR A 27 8.37 -0.36 -0.16
CA THR A 27 9.56 -0.32 -1.03
C THR A 27 9.31 0.53 -2.27
N PHE A 28 8.17 0.36 -2.92
CA PHE A 28 7.79 1.16 -4.08
C PHE A 28 7.64 2.63 -3.74
N LYS A 29 7.03 2.95 -2.59
CA LYS A 29 6.94 4.31 -2.07
C LYS A 29 8.34 4.93 -1.93
N ASP A 30 9.28 4.22 -1.32
CA ASP A 30 10.66 4.69 -1.13
C ASP A 30 11.36 4.92 -2.47
N GLN A 31 11.14 4.05 -3.45
CA GLN A 31 11.67 4.23 -4.81
C GLN A 31 11.10 5.48 -5.49
N CYS A 32 9.82 5.77 -5.29
CA CYS A 32 9.20 6.99 -5.81
C CYS A 32 9.79 8.24 -5.16
N GLU A 33 10.05 8.21 -3.85
CA GLU A 33 10.70 9.30 -3.13
C GLU A 33 12.12 9.55 -3.64
N GLN A 34 12.89 8.48 -3.88
CA GLN A 34 14.24 8.58 -4.44
C GLN A 34 14.22 9.18 -5.85
N ALA A 35 13.28 8.74 -6.69
CA ALA A 35 13.13 9.29 -8.04
C ALA A 35 12.75 10.77 -8.01
N SER A 36 11.86 11.17 -7.10
CA SER A 36 11.48 12.57 -6.90
C SER A 36 12.67 13.43 -6.47
N GLY A 37 13.51 12.91 -5.57
CA GLY A 37 14.75 13.57 -5.13
C GLY A 37 15.75 13.75 -6.27
N ALA A 38 15.92 12.72 -7.10
CA ALA A 38 16.79 12.78 -8.27
C ALA A 38 16.33 13.82 -9.28
N LEU A 39 15.02 13.91 -9.54
CA LEU A 39 14.43 14.94 -10.40
C LEU A 39 14.60 16.34 -9.85
N HIS A 40 14.45 16.52 -8.56
CA HIS A 40 14.67 17.80 -7.91
C HIS A 40 16.14 18.25 -8.08
N THR A 41 17.09 17.34 -7.93
CA THR A 41 18.50 17.61 -8.16
C THR A 41 18.76 17.98 -9.64
N ALA A 42 18.18 17.23 -10.57
CA ALA A 42 18.30 17.51 -12.00
C ALA A 42 17.72 18.87 -12.37
N ASP A 43 16.58 19.25 -11.79
CA ASP A 43 16.00 20.58 -12.00
C ASP A 43 16.91 21.68 -11.47
N GLY A 44 17.47 21.53 -10.28
CA GLY A 44 18.45 22.47 -9.71
C GLY A 44 19.68 22.62 -10.60
N ASP A 45 20.21 21.54 -11.16
CA ASP A 45 21.33 21.56 -12.10
C ASP A 45 20.95 22.28 -13.39
N THR A 46 19.74 22.08 -13.90
CA THR A 46 19.23 22.74 -15.10
C THR A 46 19.12 24.24 -14.90
N VAL A 47 18.57 24.69 -13.75
CA VAL A 47 18.47 26.11 -13.40
C VAL A 47 19.88 26.74 -13.29
N ARG A 48 20.83 26.02 -12.69
CA ARG A 48 22.21 26.50 -12.57
C ARG A 48 22.87 26.62 -13.96
N ALA A 49 22.68 25.64 -14.82
CA ALA A 49 23.17 25.67 -16.21
C ALA A 49 22.59 26.85 -16.99
N SER A 50 21.28 27.11 -16.84
CA SER A 50 20.63 28.26 -17.46
C SER A 50 21.23 29.59 -16.99
N SER A 51 21.54 29.72 -15.71
CA SER A 51 22.20 30.92 -15.15
C SER A 51 23.60 31.10 -15.72
N ILE A 52 24.40 30.03 -15.84
CA ILE A 52 25.74 30.07 -16.42
C ILE A 52 25.68 30.46 -17.89
N VAL A 53 24.79 29.88 -18.68
CA VAL A 53 24.60 30.22 -20.09
C VAL A 53 24.20 31.68 -20.26
N GLY A 54 23.32 32.19 -19.37
CA GLY A 54 22.88 33.57 -19.41
C GLY A 54 23.97 34.62 -19.19
N GLN A 55 25.13 34.19 -18.65
CA GLN A 55 26.30 35.06 -18.46
C GLN A 55 27.21 35.10 -19.70
N GLN A 56 26.92 34.31 -20.71
CA GLN A 56 27.72 34.26 -21.95
C GLN A 56 27.15 35.23 -22.99
N GLU A 57 28.02 35.80 -23.85
CA GLU A 57 27.65 36.61 -24.99
C GLU A 57 27.86 35.83 -26.27
N ALA A 58 26.85 35.04 -26.66
CA ALA A 58 26.93 34.24 -27.92
C ALA A 58 25.54 34.19 -28.57
N LEU A 59 25.54 33.95 -29.89
CA LEU A 59 24.32 33.84 -30.70
C LEU A 59 23.41 32.68 -30.30
N LEU A 60 23.95 31.66 -29.60
CA LEU A 60 23.23 30.48 -29.18
C LEU A 60 22.71 30.55 -27.74
N VAL A 61 22.95 31.66 -27.01
CA VAL A 61 22.55 31.82 -25.60
C VAL A 61 21.03 31.72 -25.46
N ASP A 62 20.26 32.49 -26.23
CA ASP A 62 18.81 32.50 -26.14
C ASP A 62 18.19 31.13 -26.44
N PRO A 63 18.55 30.43 -27.54
CA PRO A 63 18.06 29.06 -27.76
C PRO A 63 18.43 28.09 -26.66
N CYS A 64 19.67 28.14 -26.14
CA CYS A 64 20.10 27.26 -25.03
C CYS A 64 19.32 27.53 -23.76
N GLN A 65 19.11 28.80 -23.40
CA GLN A 65 18.31 29.16 -22.23
C GLN A 65 16.86 28.68 -22.39
N HIS A 66 16.29 28.83 -23.59
CA HIS A 66 14.94 28.39 -23.86
C HIS A 66 14.80 26.87 -23.66
N ASP A 67 15.74 26.08 -24.21
CA ASP A 67 15.76 24.63 -24.05
C ASP A 67 15.93 24.22 -22.57
N LEU A 68 16.79 24.91 -21.82
CA LEU A 68 16.98 24.66 -20.39
C LEU A 68 15.72 25.00 -19.57
N GLN A 69 15.00 26.05 -19.95
CA GLN A 69 13.73 26.38 -19.32
C GLN A 69 12.67 25.33 -19.56
N ILE A 70 12.59 24.79 -20.78
CA ILE A 70 11.69 23.67 -21.10
C ILE A 70 12.07 22.43 -20.29
N ALA A 71 13.36 22.10 -20.20
CA ALA A 71 13.83 20.96 -19.41
C ALA A 71 13.48 21.10 -17.94
N SER A 72 13.65 22.29 -17.35
CA SER A 72 13.27 22.60 -15.98
C SER A 72 11.76 22.43 -15.75
N ALA A 73 10.94 22.94 -16.66
CA ALA A 73 9.48 22.81 -16.59
C ALA A 73 9.02 21.35 -16.65
N VAL A 74 9.65 20.54 -17.51
CA VAL A 74 9.37 19.09 -17.61
C VAL A 74 9.78 18.38 -16.33
N CYS A 75 10.95 18.67 -15.77
CA CYS A 75 11.38 18.10 -14.48
C CYS A 75 10.42 18.44 -13.36
N GLU A 76 9.93 19.66 -13.30
CA GLU A 76 8.96 20.09 -12.29
C GLU A 76 7.63 19.36 -12.42
N GLU A 77 7.11 19.20 -13.65
CA GLU A 77 5.89 18.46 -13.92
C GLU A 77 6.00 17.00 -13.50
N ILE A 78 7.08 16.32 -13.89
CA ILE A 78 7.33 14.93 -13.53
C ILE A 78 7.50 14.80 -12.01
N SER A 79 8.19 15.73 -11.37
CA SER A 79 8.37 15.74 -9.91
C SER A 79 7.03 15.86 -9.19
N ASN A 80 6.13 16.70 -9.67
CA ASN A 80 4.79 16.86 -9.10
C ASN A 80 3.95 15.59 -9.26
N ASP A 81 4.02 14.95 -10.43
CA ASP A 81 3.35 13.67 -10.69
C ASP A 81 3.88 12.55 -9.78
N LEU A 82 5.20 12.50 -9.58
CA LEU A 82 5.82 11.54 -8.67
C LEU A 82 5.43 11.78 -7.21
N LYS A 83 5.29 13.02 -6.79
CA LYS A 83 4.81 13.33 -5.44
C LYS A 83 3.38 12.86 -5.24
N ALA A 84 2.51 13.08 -6.22
CA ALA A 84 1.13 12.60 -6.17
C ALA A 84 1.07 11.07 -6.11
N LEU A 85 1.88 10.38 -6.91
CA LEU A 85 2.00 8.92 -6.89
C LEU A 85 2.54 8.44 -5.54
N THR A 86 3.58 9.05 -5.01
CA THR A 86 4.16 8.72 -3.70
C THR A 86 3.11 8.82 -2.60
N ASN A 87 2.32 9.89 -2.59
CA ASN A 87 1.27 10.09 -1.60
C ASN A 87 0.19 9.01 -1.73
N ALA A 88 -0.25 8.71 -2.94
CA ALA A 88 -1.26 7.68 -3.19
C ALA A 88 -0.77 6.29 -2.75
N VAL A 89 0.47 5.93 -3.09
CA VAL A 89 1.07 4.65 -2.68
C VAL A 89 1.26 4.60 -1.17
N SER A 90 1.67 5.70 -0.56
CA SER A 90 1.82 5.80 0.90
C SER A 90 0.49 5.56 1.62
N GLU A 91 -0.58 6.22 1.18
CA GLU A 91 -1.92 6.03 1.75
C GLU A 91 -2.39 4.58 1.59
N LEU A 92 -2.19 4.00 0.41
CA LEU A 92 -2.53 2.60 0.15
C LEU A 92 -1.73 1.67 1.07
N ALA A 93 -0.42 1.87 1.19
CA ALA A 93 0.45 1.04 2.01
C ALA A 93 0.03 1.06 3.49
N TRP A 94 -0.27 2.24 4.03
CA TRP A 94 -0.72 2.37 5.42
C TRP A 94 -2.10 1.76 5.64
N SER A 95 -3.03 1.94 4.68
CA SER A 95 -4.35 1.31 4.73
C SER A 95 -4.25 -0.22 4.72
N MET A 96 -3.41 -0.77 3.85
CA MET A 96 -3.21 -2.21 3.75
C MET A 96 -2.49 -2.77 4.97
N LYS A 97 -1.54 -2.04 5.53
CA LYS A 97 -0.91 -2.41 6.80
C LYS A 97 -1.95 -2.48 7.92
N SER A 98 -2.86 -1.52 7.99
CA SER A 98 -3.95 -1.51 8.98
C SER A 98 -4.85 -2.74 8.83
N VAL A 99 -5.25 -3.09 7.61
CA VAL A 99 -6.05 -4.29 7.35
C VAL A 99 -5.31 -5.55 7.78
N ARG A 100 -4.03 -5.66 7.46
CA ARG A 100 -3.19 -6.80 7.85
C ARG A 100 -3.13 -6.96 9.36
N GLU A 101 -2.91 -5.87 10.08
CA GLU A 101 -2.83 -5.90 11.55
C GLU A 101 -4.18 -6.27 12.19
N GLU A 102 -5.29 -5.77 11.64
CA GLU A 102 -6.63 -6.15 12.08
C GLU A 102 -6.90 -7.64 11.85
N TYR A 103 -6.54 -8.19 10.70
CA TYR A 103 -6.66 -9.62 10.43
C TYR A 103 -5.83 -10.46 11.39
N LYS A 104 -4.61 -10.04 11.69
CA LYS A 104 -3.77 -10.71 12.69
C LYS A 104 -4.40 -10.68 14.07
N GLY A 105 -4.97 -9.54 14.46
CA GLY A 105 -5.70 -9.38 15.70
C GLY A 105 -6.90 -10.31 15.79
N ILE A 106 -7.69 -10.40 14.73
CA ILE A 106 -8.85 -11.29 14.63
C ILE A 106 -8.40 -12.76 14.78
N ALA A 107 -7.35 -13.15 14.06
CA ALA A 107 -6.82 -14.52 14.16
C ALA A 107 -6.34 -14.83 15.58
N GLN A 108 -5.66 -13.91 16.23
CA GLN A 108 -5.17 -14.11 17.61
C GLN A 108 -6.34 -14.22 18.59
N THR A 109 -7.33 -13.35 18.47
CA THR A 109 -8.55 -13.41 19.31
C THR A 109 -9.29 -14.73 19.11
N ALA A 110 -9.38 -15.20 17.87
CA ALA A 110 -9.99 -16.50 17.56
C ALA A 110 -9.25 -17.65 18.28
N ARG A 111 -7.93 -17.64 18.26
CA ARG A 111 -7.13 -18.64 18.96
C ARG A 111 -7.33 -18.57 20.48
N ASP A 112 -7.37 -17.36 21.02
CA ASP A 112 -7.59 -17.13 22.46
C ASP A 112 -8.97 -17.59 22.92
N CYS A 113 -9.98 -17.52 22.02
CA CYS A 113 -11.32 -18.04 22.27
C CYS A 113 -11.44 -19.56 22.07
N GLY A 114 -10.39 -20.22 21.61
CA GLY A 114 -10.41 -21.66 21.35
C GLY A 114 -10.94 -22.05 19.96
N LEU A 115 -11.15 -21.10 19.08
CA LEU A 115 -11.51 -21.39 17.70
C LEU A 115 -10.30 -21.89 16.91
N LEU A 116 -10.57 -22.75 15.94
CA LEU A 116 -9.50 -23.23 15.03
C LEU A 116 -9.18 -22.15 13.98
N VAL A 117 -7.90 -21.84 13.83
CA VAL A 117 -7.40 -20.95 12.79
C VAL A 117 -6.48 -21.75 11.88
N ASP A 118 -6.88 -21.89 10.63
CA ASP A 118 -6.11 -22.58 9.59
C ASP A 118 -5.74 -21.56 8.48
N GLY A 119 -4.47 -21.10 8.54
CA GLY A 119 -4.02 -20.03 7.64
C GLY A 119 -4.81 -18.75 7.82
N ASP A 120 -5.57 -18.38 6.79
CA ASP A 120 -6.43 -17.19 6.78
C ASP A 120 -7.91 -17.50 7.12
N THR A 121 -8.20 -18.73 7.53
CA THR A 121 -9.58 -19.20 7.78
C THR A 121 -9.79 -19.45 9.26
N VAL A 122 -10.88 -18.91 9.80
CA VAL A 122 -11.36 -19.17 11.16
C VAL A 122 -12.54 -20.13 11.09
N ILE A 123 -12.51 -21.19 11.86
CA ILE A 123 -13.46 -22.29 11.80
C ILE A 123 -14.16 -22.43 13.17
N LEU A 124 -15.49 -22.52 13.14
CA LEU A 124 -16.33 -22.86 14.28
C LEU A 124 -16.90 -24.28 14.05
N PHE A 125 -16.59 -25.22 14.92
CA PHE A 125 -17.16 -26.55 14.90
C PHE A 125 -18.47 -26.60 15.69
N ASP A 126 -19.35 -27.57 15.37
CA ASP A 126 -20.63 -27.75 16.04
C ASP A 126 -20.49 -28.09 17.52
N GLU A 127 -19.39 -28.72 17.90
CA GLU A 127 -19.07 -29.06 19.29
C GLU A 127 -18.52 -27.89 20.11
N ASP A 128 -18.27 -26.74 19.49
CA ASP A 128 -17.78 -25.55 20.20
C ASP A 128 -18.85 -24.99 21.14
N VAL A 129 -18.41 -24.48 22.29
CA VAL A 129 -19.33 -23.92 23.28
C VAL A 129 -19.96 -22.62 22.78
N GLU A 130 -21.12 -22.29 23.36
CA GLU A 130 -21.92 -21.12 22.97
C GLU A 130 -21.12 -19.81 23.00
N ASP A 131 -20.25 -19.64 24.00
CA ASP A 131 -19.38 -18.47 24.11
C ASP A 131 -18.43 -18.34 22.91
N CYS A 132 -17.91 -19.46 22.42
CA CYS A 132 -17.07 -19.48 21.21
C CYS A 132 -17.88 -19.11 19.96
N ALA A 133 -19.13 -19.56 19.88
CA ALA A 133 -20.00 -19.21 18.75
C ALA A 133 -20.28 -17.70 18.70
N HIS A 134 -20.51 -17.08 19.88
CA HIS A 134 -20.70 -15.64 19.96
C HIS A 134 -19.46 -14.87 19.53
N SER A 135 -18.28 -15.26 20.01
CA SER A 135 -17.01 -14.68 19.62
C SER A 135 -16.74 -14.84 18.13
N PHE A 136 -17.08 -16.01 17.57
CA PHE A 136 -16.95 -16.27 16.13
C PHE A 136 -17.76 -15.28 15.29
N GLU A 137 -19.02 -15.01 15.65
CA GLU A 137 -19.87 -14.06 14.92
C GLU A 137 -19.33 -12.63 15.01
N GLU A 138 -18.84 -12.21 16.18
CA GLU A 138 -18.19 -10.90 16.32
C GLU A 138 -16.95 -10.77 15.46
N LEU A 139 -16.08 -11.78 15.46
CA LEU A 139 -14.86 -11.79 14.66
C LEU A 139 -15.15 -11.84 13.16
N ARG A 140 -16.18 -12.59 12.77
CA ARG A 140 -16.65 -12.64 11.39
C ARG A 140 -17.09 -11.25 10.91
N ALA A 141 -17.85 -10.53 11.74
CA ALA A 141 -18.27 -9.17 11.42
C ALA A 141 -17.09 -8.22 11.29
N GLN A 142 -16.09 -8.31 12.16
CA GLN A 142 -14.88 -7.51 12.10
C GLN A 142 -14.08 -7.79 10.83
N ALA A 143 -13.94 -9.07 10.47
CA ALA A 143 -13.24 -9.48 9.24
C ALA A 143 -13.96 -8.95 7.99
N GLN A 144 -15.28 -8.94 8.00
CA GLN A 144 -16.07 -8.41 6.89
C GLN A 144 -15.86 -6.90 6.71
N VAL A 145 -15.78 -6.15 7.80
CA VAL A 145 -15.45 -4.71 7.75
C VAL A 145 -14.07 -4.49 7.12
N GLN A 146 -13.07 -5.26 7.52
CA GLN A 146 -11.72 -5.14 6.97
C GLN A 146 -11.67 -5.54 5.49
N ARG A 147 -12.45 -6.54 5.09
CA ARG A 147 -12.57 -6.93 3.70
C ARG A 147 -13.12 -5.79 2.84
N LEU A 148 -14.13 -5.07 3.32
CA LEU A 148 -14.68 -3.91 2.64
C LEU A 148 -13.63 -2.79 2.52
N ASN A 149 -12.82 -2.58 3.55
CA ASN A 149 -11.71 -1.62 3.51
C ASN A 149 -10.64 -2.03 2.48
N TYR A 150 -10.38 -3.32 2.38
CA TYR A 150 -9.42 -3.88 1.42
C TYR A 150 -9.92 -3.74 -0.04
N GLU A 151 -11.20 -3.95 -0.28
CA GLU A 151 -11.81 -3.91 -1.62
C GLU A 151 -12.07 -2.50 -2.15
N ARG A 152 -11.89 -1.49 -1.31
CA ARG A 152 -11.94 -0.07 -1.74
C ARG A 152 -10.77 0.25 -2.67
#